data_501628e80d2179cdfc747dd23f7eddac
#
_entry.id   501628e80d2179cdfc747dd23f7eddac
#
_cell.length_a   1.000
_cell.length_b   1.000
_cell.length_c   1.000
_cell.angle_alpha   90.00
_cell.angle_beta   90.00
_cell.angle_gamma   90.00
#
_symmetry.space_group_name_H-M   'P 1'
#
loop_
_entity.id
_entity.type
_entity.pdbx_description
1 polymer ?
#
loop_
_entity_poly.entity_id
_entity_poly.type
_entity_poly.pdbx_seq_one_letter_code
_entity_poly.pdbx_strand_id
1 'polypeptide(L)'
;MSDSIVRTPWKDYMGEVPMHLEYFDGSMFEAVEQIAKKYPGNIAFTFMGKSTTYRQMIREIEQCAKALKTIGVREGDKVTIAMPNCPQAIYMFYAVNLVGGIANMIHPLSAEKEIEFYLNASESVAAVTLDQFYNKFEKVRERTKVVNMIIASVRDALSPTIKAGYMLTEGRKIEKIPEDAPVIMWKDFMKLSHSCYYKTYKVKREGADPAVILYSGGTTGTTKGIVLTNKNFNALGQQVIAANPMFRVGDKMLAAMPLFHGFGLGVCIHTMLSQGGRCILIPRFTAKSYAKQIVKYKCNFIAGVPTLYEALLRLPSMDGANLSSLKGVFSGGDSLSIELKKKFDKFLYDHKASIQVREGYGTTETVTACCLTPPHMFKEGSIGLPFPDTYIKIVEPDTDREVPYGQEGEILLAGPTVMKEYMNNPEETAQTLRTHADGLTWVYTGDLGVMDEQGFIYFRGRAKRMIISSGYNVYPGQIENILDAHEYVQMSCVIGVPDPYKMQKVKAFVKLAQGVPATEETKQVLMAYCRKNVAKYAMPYDIEFKEDMPKTLVGKVAYRQLEEEELAKIKAAEEK
;
A
#
# COMPACT_ATOMS: atom_id res chain seq x y z
N MET A 1 -23.98 -20.87 20.40
CA MET A 1 -22.99 -19.92 19.86
C MET A 1 -22.88 -18.85 20.93
N SER A 2 -21.74 -18.71 21.59
CA SER A 2 -21.58 -17.71 22.65
C SER A 2 -21.67 -16.34 21.98
N ASP A 3 -22.53 -15.47 22.50
CA ASP A 3 -22.53 -14.07 22.13
C ASP A 3 -21.09 -13.56 22.18
N SER A 4 -20.61 -13.00 21.08
CA SER A 4 -19.23 -12.55 20.98
C SER A 4 -18.96 -11.51 22.06
N ILE A 5 -18.00 -11.80 22.93
CA ILE A 5 -17.55 -10.92 24.01
C ILE A 5 -17.00 -9.58 23.46
N VAL A 6 -16.74 -9.51 22.14
CA VAL A 6 -16.19 -8.33 21.47
C VAL A 6 -17.28 -7.28 21.23
N ARG A 7 -17.03 -6.07 21.70
CA ARG A 7 -17.93 -4.92 21.44
C ARG A 7 -17.90 -4.54 19.97
N THR A 8 -19.07 -4.32 19.39
CA THR A 8 -19.23 -3.90 17.98
C THR A 8 -20.13 -2.67 17.86
N PRO A 9 -19.76 -1.52 18.46
CA PRO A 9 -20.62 -0.33 18.50
C PRO A 9 -20.93 0.22 17.11
N TRP A 10 -20.14 -0.09 16.09
CA TRP A 10 -20.35 0.32 14.71
C TRP A 10 -21.47 -0.40 13.97
N LYS A 11 -22.01 -1.50 14.52
CA LYS A 11 -22.99 -2.36 13.85
C LYS A 11 -24.18 -1.58 13.25
N ASP A 12 -24.73 -0.64 14.01
CA ASP A 12 -25.90 0.15 13.59
C ASP A 12 -25.55 1.29 12.62
N TYR A 13 -24.26 1.53 12.36
CA TYR A 13 -23.74 2.61 11.52
C TYR A 13 -23.11 2.14 10.21
N MET A 14 -23.12 0.84 9.94
CA MET A 14 -22.56 0.28 8.69
C MET A 14 -23.45 0.50 7.47
N GLY A 15 -24.70 0.92 7.66
CA GLY A 15 -25.67 1.09 6.57
C GLY A 15 -26.01 -0.23 5.88
N GLU A 16 -25.83 -0.29 4.56
CA GLU A 16 -26.07 -1.50 3.75
C GLU A 16 -24.91 -2.51 3.80
N VAL A 17 -23.80 -2.18 4.46
CA VAL A 17 -22.64 -3.08 4.55
C VAL A 17 -22.95 -4.17 5.58
N PRO A 18 -22.90 -5.47 5.21
CA PRO A 18 -23.20 -6.55 6.14
C PRO A 18 -22.10 -6.69 7.20
N MET A 19 -22.46 -7.14 8.40
CA MET A 19 -21.48 -7.43 9.47
C MET A 19 -20.63 -8.66 9.16
N HIS A 20 -21.20 -9.64 8.45
CA HIS A 20 -20.57 -10.92 8.16
C HIS A 20 -20.62 -11.23 6.67
N LEU A 21 -19.58 -11.88 6.15
CA LEU A 21 -19.47 -12.37 4.78
C LEU A 21 -19.10 -13.86 4.76
N GLU A 22 -19.56 -14.55 3.73
CA GLU A 22 -19.04 -15.87 3.40
C GLU A 22 -17.79 -15.72 2.54
N TYR A 23 -16.66 -16.15 3.08
CA TYR A 23 -15.36 -16.00 2.41
C TYR A 23 -15.05 -17.20 1.53
N PHE A 24 -14.53 -16.90 0.33
CA PHE A 24 -14.02 -17.93 -0.56
C PHE A 24 -12.78 -18.59 0.03
N ASP A 25 -12.85 -19.90 0.26
CA ASP A 25 -11.79 -20.71 0.86
C ASP A 25 -11.04 -21.53 -0.18
N GLY A 26 -10.33 -20.83 -1.06
CA GLY A 26 -9.48 -21.39 -2.10
C GLY A 26 -8.32 -20.46 -2.42
N SER A 27 -7.55 -20.81 -3.44
CA SER A 27 -6.43 -19.98 -3.86
C SER A 27 -6.89 -18.64 -4.48
N MET A 28 -6.02 -17.64 -4.48
CA MET A 28 -6.26 -16.37 -5.16
C MET A 28 -6.46 -16.56 -6.67
N PHE A 29 -5.72 -17.51 -7.27
CA PHE A 29 -5.92 -17.84 -8.68
C PHE A 29 -7.32 -18.42 -8.94
N GLU A 30 -7.81 -19.33 -8.11
CA GLU A 30 -9.15 -19.91 -8.25
C GLU A 30 -10.24 -18.86 -8.15
N ALA A 31 -10.12 -17.88 -7.25
CA ALA A 31 -11.05 -16.76 -7.17
C ALA A 31 -11.13 -15.98 -8.49
N VAL A 32 -9.98 -15.69 -9.10
CA VAL A 32 -9.92 -15.00 -10.41
C VAL A 32 -10.37 -15.91 -11.56
N GLU A 33 -10.07 -17.21 -11.50
CA GLU A 33 -10.52 -18.20 -12.51
C GLU A 33 -12.05 -18.33 -12.55
N GLN A 34 -12.72 -18.27 -11.39
CA GLN A 34 -14.20 -18.27 -11.32
C GLN A 34 -14.79 -17.07 -12.04
N ILE A 35 -14.24 -15.90 -11.85
CA ILE A 35 -14.64 -14.67 -12.58
C ILE A 35 -14.38 -14.82 -14.08
N ALA A 36 -13.22 -15.34 -14.44
CA ALA A 36 -12.86 -15.55 -15.84
C ALA A 36 -13.78 -16.54 -16.54
N LYS A 37 -14.26 -17.58 -15.85
CA LYS A 37 -15.27 -18.53 -16.35
C LYS A 37 -16.62 -17.84 -16.56
N LYS A 38 -17.02 -16.95 -15.64
CA LYS A 38 -18.31 -16.25 -15.69
C LYS A 38 -18.31 -15.10 -16.73
N TYR A 39 -17.19 -14.39 -16.86
CA TYR A 39 -17.06 -13.20 -17.72
C TYR A 39 -15.82 -13.25 -18.63
N PRO A 40 -15.64 -14.29 -19.46
CA PRO A 40 -14.39 -14.52 -20.18
C PRO A 40 -14.03 -13.42 -21.20
N GLY A 41 -15.02 -12.72 -21.72
CA GLY A 41 -14.86 -11.63 -22.71
C GLY A 41 -14.63 -10.25 -22.09
N ASN A 42 -14.89 -10.09 -20.79
CA ASN A 42 -14.65 -8.81 -20.11
C ASN A 42 -13.16 -8.48 -20.07
N ILE A 43 -12.84 -7.18 -20.07
CA ILE A 43 -11.47 -6.71 -19.95
C ILE A 43 -11.02 -6.84 -18.49
N ALA A 44 -9.99 -7.63 -18.24
CA ALA A 44 -9.36 -7.75 -16.94
C ALA A 44 -8.47 -6.53 -16.64
N PHE A 45 -7.63 -6.13 -17.58
CA PHE A 45 -6.80 -4.95 -17.41
C PHE A 45 -6.46 -4.27 -18.76
N THR A 46 -5.99 -3.04 -18.64
CA THR A 46 -5.44 -2.27 -19.77
C THR A 46 -4.07 -1.73 -19.38
N PHE A 47 -3.08 -1.96 -20.23
CA PHE A 47 -1.71 -1.52 -20.07
C PHE A 47 -1.27 -0.74 -21.31
N MET A 48 -0.88 0.52 -21.15
CA MET A 48 -0.41 1.40 -22.23
C MET A 48 -1.28 1.34 -23.51
N GLY A 49 -2.61 1.32 -23.33
CA GLY A 49 -3.59 1.29 -24.42
C GLY A 49 -3.99 -0.10 -24.93
N LYS A 50 -3.24 -1.15 -24.62
CA LYS A 50 -3.58 -2.53 -24.95
C LYS A 50 -4.44 -3.14 -23.85
N SER A 51 -5.62 -3.64 -24.22
CA SER A 51 -6.53 -4.33 -23.31
C SER A 51 -6.35 -5.85 -23.41
N THR A 52 -6.48 -6.51 -22.26
CA THR A 52 -6.41 -7.98 -22.13
C THR A 52 -7.70 -8.46 -21.47
N THR A 53 -8.38 -9.44 -22.08
CA THR A 53 -9.59 -10.04 -21.51
C THR A 53 -9.25 -11.03 -20.40
N TYR A 54 -10.24 -11.38 -19.57
CA TYR A 54 -10.07 -12.41 -18.54
C TYR A 54 -9.62 -13.74 -19.14
N ARG A 55 -10.22 -14.17 -20.25
CA ARG A 55 -9.80 -15.41 -20.98
C ARG A 55 -8.34 -15.35 -21.42
N GLN A 56 -7.90 -14.23 -21.95
CA GLN A 56 -6.51 -14.06 -22.37
C GLN A 56 -5.58 -14.07 -21.17
N MET A 57 -5.93 -13.36 -20.10
CA MET A 57 -5.15 -13.31 -18.86
C MET A 57 -4.94 -14.71 -18.26
N ILE A 58 -6.00 -15.51 -18.12
CA ILE A 58 -5.91 -16.88 -17.59
C ILE A 58 -4.97 -17.73 -18.44
N ARG A 59 -5.07 -17.64 -19.76
CA ARG A 59 -4.17 -18.39 -20.66
C ARG A 59 -2.71 -18.03 -20.45
N GLU A 60 -2.38 -16.75 -20.34
CA GLU A 60 -1.01 -16.29 -20.06
C GLU A 60 -0.51 -16.75 -18.69
N ILE A 61 -1.38 -16.70 -17.66
CA ILE A 61 -1.07 -17.22 -16.30
C ILE A 61 -0.76 -18.72 -16.37
N GLU A 62 -1.57 -19.52 -17.06
CA GLU A 62 -1.35 -20.96 -17.20
C GLU A 62 -0.04 -21.29 -17.97
N GLN A 63 0.31 -20.50 -18.98
CA GLN A 63 1.59 -20.63 -19.66
C GLN A 63 2.77 -20.31 -18.74
N CYS A 64 2.69 -19.23 -17.96
CA CYS A 64 3.68 -18.91 -16.94
C CYS A 64 3.81 -20.04 -15.90
N ALA A 65 2.69 -20.59 -15.44
CA ALA A 65 2.70 -21.68 -14.46
C ALA A 65 3.39 -22.94 -14.99
N LYS A 66 3.11 -23.32 -16.24
CA LYS A 66 3.80 -24.42 -16.91
C LYS A 66 5.30 -24.15 -17.07
N ALA A 67 5.70 -22.94 -17.42
CA ALA A 67 7.10 -22.54 -17.52
C ALA A 67 7.79 -22.59 -16.15
N LEU A 68 7.16 -22.13 -15.08
CA LEU A 68 7.67 -22.23 -13.71
C LEU A 68 7.92 -23.69 -13.32
N LYS A 69 6.99 -24.61 -13.62
CA LYS A 69 7.21 -26.06 -13.40
C LYS A 69 8.37 -26.61 -14.21
N THR A 70 8.53 -26.17 -15.46
CA THR A 70 9.63 -26.62 -16.34
C THR A 70 11.00 -26.20 -15.80
N ILE A 71 11.11 -25.02 -15.19
CA ILE A 71 12.35 -24.57 -14.54
C ILE A 71 12.53 -25.11 -13.11
N GLY A 72 11.64 -26.00 -12.64
CA GLY A 72 11.79 -26.73 -11.39
C GLY A 72 11.16 -26.09 -10.16
N VAL A 73 10.32 -25.05 -10.31
CA VAL A 73 9.60 -24.45 -9.17
C VAL A 73 8.60 -25.45 -8.60
N ARG A 74 8.65 -25.65 -7.29
CA ARG A 74 7.84 -26.61 -6.53
C ARG A 74 6.83 -25.88 -5.64
N GLU A 75 5.92 -26.65 -5.07
CA GLU A 75 5.04 -26.18 -4.02
C GLU A 75 5.84 -25.69 -2.81
N GLY A 76 5.46 -24.56 -2.24
CA GLY A 76 6.13 -23.90 -1.12
C GLY A 76 7.37 -23.08 -1.48
N ASP A 77 7.90 -23.21 -2.71
CA ASP A 77 9.02 -22.39 -3.17
C ASP A 77 8.63 -20.92 -3.26
N LYS A 78 9.57 -20.05 -2.94
CA LYS A 78 9.38 -18.60 -3.06
C LYS A 78 9.95 -18.13 -4.40
N VAL A 79 9.15 -17.31 -5.09
CA VAL A 79 9.54 -16.65 -6.34
C VAL A 79 9.47 -15.15 -6.13
N THR A 80 10.62 -14.50 -6.25
CA THR A 80 10.69 -13.04 -6.12
C THR A 80 10.15 -12.35 -7.36
N ILE A 81 9.22 -11.41 -7.16
CA ILE A 81 8.64 -10.56 -8.20
C ILE A 81 9.03 -9.11 -7.91
N ALA A 82 10.00 -8.61 -8.65
CA ALA A 82 10.54 -7.26 -8.55
C ALA A 82 10.17 -6.43 -9.78
N MET A 83 8.88 -6.10 -9.90
CA MET A 83 8.34 -5.50 -11.11
C MET A 83 7.37 -4.36 -10.80
N PRO A 84 7.23 -3.36 -11.70
CA PRO A 84 6.15 -2.38 -11.62
C PRO A 84 4.81 -3.00 -12.04
N ASN A 85 3.73 -2.20 -11.95
CA ASN A 85 2.40 -2.61 -12.40
C ASN A 85 2.37 -2.83 -13.92
N CYS A 86 2.59 -4.07 -14.34
CA CYS A 86 2.60 -4.48 -15.74
C CYS A 86 1.98 -5.88 -15.91
N PRO A 87 1.60 -6.28 -17.14
CA PRO A 87 0.97 -7.58 -17.39
C PRO A 87 1.79 -8.77 -16.91
N GLN A 88 3.10 -8.76 -17.15
CA GLN A 88 3.98 -9.86 -16.77
C GLN A 88 4.03 -10.07 -15.25
N ALA A 89 3.96 -8.98 -14.46
CA ALA A 89 3.88 -9.06 -13.01
C ALA A 89 2.58 -9.74 -12.54
N ILE A 90 1.46 -9.43 -13.18
CA ILE A 90 0.16 -10.07 -12.89
C ILE A 90 0.20 -11.55 -13.27
N TYR A 91 0.70 -11.87 -14.46
CA TYR A 91 0.81 -13.26 -14.90
C TYR A 91 1.68 -14.09 -13.96
N MET A 92 2.86 -13.57 -13.62
CA MET A 92 3.79 -14.25 -12.71
C MET A 92 3.18 -14.42 -11.31
N PHE A 93 2.55 -13.39 -10.77
CA PHE A 93 1.93 -13.43 -9.44
C PHE A 93 0.92 -14.58 -9.31
N TYR A 94 -0.03 -14.65 -10.24
CA TYR A 94 -1.02 -15.73 -10.21
C TYR A 94 -0.47 -17.08 -10.65
N ALA A 95 0.56 -17.11 -11.50
CA ALA A 95 1.23 -18.35 -11.90
C ALA A 95 1.97 -19.00 -10.73
N VAL A 96 2.67 -18.19 -9.92
CA VAL A 96 3.31 -18.66 -8.68
C VAL A 96 2.26 -19.24 -7.73
N ASN A 97 1.13 -18.56 -7.54
CA ASN A 97 0.05 -19.07 -6.72
C ASN A 97 -0.54 -20.38 -7.27
N LEU A 98 -0.74 -20.47 -8.59
CA LEU A 98 -1.28 -21.65 -9.29
C LEU A 98 -0.40 -22.90 -9.16
N VAL A 99 0.93 -22.74 -9.14
CA VAL A 99 1.87 -23.86 -8.95
C VAL A 99 2.11 -24.21 -7.48
N GLY A 100 1.43 -23.54 -6.54
CA GLY A 100 1.55 -23.73 -5.10
C GLY A 100 2.74 -23.00 -4.48
N GLY A 101 3.40 -22.10 -5.20
CA GLY A 101 4.49 -21.27 -4.70
C GLY A 101 4.01 -20.07 -3.90
N ILE A 102 4.95 -19.33 -3.34
CA ILE A 102 4.73 -18.11 -2.56
C ILE A 102 5.37 -16.93 -3.30
N ALA A 103 4.58 -15.91 -3.62
CA ALA A 103 5.06 -14.72 -4.30
C ALA A 103 5.79 -13.80 -3.30
N ASN A 104 7.09 -13.63 -3.47
CA ASN A 104 7.92 -12.70 -2.68
C ASN A 104 7.95 -11.34 -3.41
N MET A 105 7.19 -10.37 -2.93
CA MET A 105 6.94 -9.10 -3.61
C MET A 105 7.91 -8.03 -3.12
N ILE A 106 8.82 -7.57 -3.97
CA ILE A 106 9.79 -6.54 -3.59
C ILE A 106 9.77 -5.34 -4.54
N HIS A 107 10.27 -4.21 -4.06
CA HIS A 107 10.36 -3.00 -4.87
C HIS A 107 11.46 -3.14 -5.95
N PRO A 108 11.16 -2.93 -7.25
CA PRO A 108 12.15 -3.10 -8.31
C PRO A 108 13.28 -2.07 -8.28
N LEU A 109 13.09 -0.94 -7.58
CA LEU A 109 14.12 0.10 -7.42
C LEU A 109 14.96 -0.05 -6.15
N SER A 110 14.73 -1.09 -5.34
CA SER A 110 15.54 -1.37 -4.14
C SER A 110 17.03 -1.33 -4.42
N ALA A 111 17.81 -0.95 -3.41
CA ALA A 111 19.26 -0.98 -3.48
C ALA A 111 19.78 -2.44 -3.54
N GLU A 112 20.99 -2.64 -4.05
CA GLU A 112 21.60 -3.98 -4.21
C GLU A 112 21.60 -4.77 -2.89
N LYS A 113 21.97 -4.14 -1.77
CA LYS A 113 21.95 -4.76 -0.42
C LYS A 113 20.55 -5.15 0.04
N GLU A 114 19.54 -4.35 -0.29
CA GLU A 114 18.14 -4.69 0.04
C GLU A 114 17.66 -5.87 -0.80
N ILE A 115 17.96 -5.89 -2.10
CA ILE A 115 17.64 -7.01 -2.99
C ILE A 115 18.27 -8.28 -2.47
N GLU A 116 19.56 -8.27 -2.14
CA GLU A 116 20.29 -9.40 -1.55
C GLU A 116 19.61 -9.87 -0.26
N PHE A 117 19.24 -8.95 0.63
CA PHE A 117 18.52 -9.25 1.86
C PHE A 117 17.19 -9.95 1.57
N TYR A 118 16.35 -9.40 0.67
CA TYR A 118 15.04 -9.99 0.36
C TYR A 118 15.14 -11.38 -0.26
N LEU A 119 16.09 -11.58 -1.17
CA LEU A 119 16.30 -12.87 -1.83
C LEU A 119 16.77 -13.94 -0.84
N ASN A 120 17.69 -13.58 0.07
CA ASN A 120 18.19 -14.50 1.09
C ASN A 120 17.18 -14.76 2.20
N ALA A 121 16.50 -13.72 2.71
CA ALA A 121 15.49 -13.88 3.75
C ALA A 121 14.33 -14.77 3.32
N SER A 122 13.88 -14.63 2.07
CA SER A 122 12.83 -15.48 1.49
C SER A 122 13.34 -16.83 0.99
N GLU A 123 14.66 -17.01 0.83
CA GLU A 123 15.25 -18.16 0.14
C GLU A 123 14.65 -18.42 -1.25
N SER A 124 14.43 -17.34 -2.01
CA SER A 124 13.80 -17.43 -3.33
C SER A 124 14.62 -18.28 -4.30
N VAL A 125 13.96 -19.25 -4.95
CA VAL A 125 14.58 -20.14 -5.96
C VAL A 125 14.60 -19.52 -7.35
N ALA A 126 13.72 -18.59 -7.61
CA ALA A 126 13.64 -17.84 -8.86
C ALA A 126 13.31 -16.37 -8.60
N ALA A 127 13.73 -15.51 -9.51
CA ALA A 127 13.41 -14.09 -9.48
C ALA A 127 13.00 -13.60 -10.87
N VAL A 128 12.00 -12.72 -10.93
CA VAL A 128 11.60 -12.02 -12.15
C VAL A 128 11.73 -10.51 -11.96
N THR A 129 12.38 -9.85 -12.92
CA THR A 129 12.52 -8.39 -12.94
C THR A 129 12.49 -7.86 -14.38
N LEU A 130 12.57 -6.54 -14.54
CA LEU A 130 12.67 -5.92 -15.87
C LEU A 130 14.13 -5.78 -16.30
N ASP A 131 14.33 -5.75 -17.64
CA ASP A 131 15.63 -5.53 -18.28
C ASP A 131 16.38 -4.32 -17.73
N GLN A 132 15.68 -3.22 -17.44
CA GLN A 132 16.29 -2.01 -16.85
C GLN A 132 16.85 -2.19 -15.43
N PHE A 133 16.51 -3.29 -14.73
CA PHE A 133 16.97 -3.57 -13.36
C PHE A 133 17.95 -4.76 -13.30
N TYR A 134 18.22 -5.39 -14.43
CA TYR A 134 19.09 -6.57 -14.55
C TYR A 134 20.40 -6.44 -13.77
N ASN A 135 21.16 -5.36 -13.98
CA ASN A 135 22.46 -5.18 -13.37
C ASN A 135 22.46 -5.24 -11.83
N LYS A 136 21.39 -4.76 -11.20
CA LYS A 136 21.26 -4.82 -9.73
C LYS A 136 21.09 -6.25 -9.23
N PHE A 137 20.30 -7.05 -9.95
CA PHE A 137 20.05 -8.44 -9.59
C PHE A 137 21.26 -9.33 -9.89
N GLU A 138 21.94 -9.12 -11.03
CA GLU A 138 23.12 -9.90 -11.41
C GLU A 138 24.25 -9.73 -10.40
N LYS A 139 24.50 -8.53 -9.90
CA LYS A 139 25.55 -8.27 -8.89
C LYS A 139 25.37 -9.02 -7.58
N VAL A 140 24.13 -9.38 -7.23
CA VAL A 140 23.83 -10.05 -5.96
C VAL A 140 23.51 -11.54 -6.14
N ARG A 141 23.21 -12.00 -7.35
CA ARG A 141 22.71 -13.34 -7.65
C ARG A 141 23.55 -14.46 -7.05
N GLU A 142 24.87 -14.40 -7.23
CA GLU A 142 25.79 -15.45 -6.75
C GLU A 142 25.83 -15.58 -5.21
N ARG A 143 25.38 -14.53 -4.49
CA ARG A 143 25.28 -14.54 -3.03
C ARG A 143 23.90 -14.94 -2.52
N THR A 144 23.04 -15.47 -3.41
CA THR A 144 21.66 -15.86 -3.10
C THR A 144 21.36 -17.28 -3.56
N LYS A 145 20.20 -17.81 -3.17
CA LYS A 145 19.71 -19.13 -3.63
C LYS A 145 18.99 -19.09 -4.98
N VAL A 146 18.97 -17.94 -5.66
CA VAL A 146 18.27 -17.79 -6.95
C VAL A 146 19.00 -18.56 -8.05
N VAL A 147 18.37 -19.65 -8.49
CA VAL A 147 18.86 -20.50 -9.60
C VAL A 147 18.42 -19.92 -10.94
N ASN A 148 17.18 -19.48 -11.03
CA ASN A 148 16.58 -19.00 -12.27
C ASN A 148 16.27 -17.50 -12.18
N MET A 149 16.92 -16.68 -13.00
CA MET A 149 16.61 -15.27 -13.14
C MET A 149 15.87 -15.03 -14.46
N ILE A 150 14.63 -14.56 -14.36
CA ILE A 150 13.75 -14.30 -15.49
C ILE A 150 13.73 -12.80 -15.77
N ILE A 151 14.06 -12.40 -17.00
CA ILE A 151 14.11 -11.00 -17.39
C ILE A 151 12.97 -10.69 -18.36
N ALA A 152 12.04 -9.87 -17.91
CA ALA A 152 10.97 -9.33 -18.73
C ALA A 152 11.34 -7.94 -19.28
N SER A 153 10.65 -7.51 -20.30
CA SER A 153 10.74 -6.16 -20.82
C SER A 153 9.36 -5.55 -20.98
N VAL A 154 9.22 -4.29 -20.66
CA VAL A 154 7.96 -3.54 -20.90
C VAL A 154 7.52 -3.67 -22.36
N ARG A 155 8.47 -3.67 -23.31
CA ARG A 155 8.21 -3.81 -24.75
C ARG A 155 7.47 -5.08 -25.13
N ASP A 156 7.56 -6.15 -24.34
CA ASP A 156 6.92 -7.44 -24.64
C ASP A 156 5.39 -7.40 -24.44
N ALA A 157 4.90 -6.45 -23.61
CA ALA A 157 3.49 -6.24 -23.35
C ALA A 157 2.83 -5.18 -24.27
N LEU A 158 3.61 -4.45 -25.06
CA LEU A 158 3.12 -3.34 -25.88
C LEU A 158 2.49 -3.82 -27.20
N SER A 159 1.57 -3.00 -27.75
CA SER A 159 1.14 -3.15 -29.14
C SER A 159 2.27 -2.78 -30.12
N PRO A 160 2.27 -3.29 -31.36
CA PRO A 160 3.36 -3.03 -32.31
C PRO A 160 3.68 -1.55 -32.52
N THR A 161 2.67 -0.70 -32.62
CA THR A 161 2.84 0.75 -32.82
C THR A 161 3.46 1.44 -31.61
N ILE A 162 2.98 1.13 -30.41
CA ILE A 162 3.52 1.70 -29.15
C ILE A 162 4.92 1.16 -28.88
N LYS A 163 5.18 -0.11 -29.22
CA LYS A 163 6.49 -0.74 -29.11
C LYS A 163 7.55 -0.01 -29.96
N ALA A 164 7.21 0.35 -31.19
CA ALA A 164 8.11 1.11 -32.05
C ALA A 164 8.47 2.47 -31.41
N GLY A 165 7.49 3.22 -30.94
CA GLY A 165 7.72 4.49 -30.24
C GLY A 165 8.54 4.32 -28.94
N TYR A 166 8.25 3.30 -28.15
CA TYR A 166 9.01 2.99 -26.92
C TYR A 166 10.48 2.68 -27.23
N MET A 167 10.77 1.90 -28.28
CA MET A 167 12.14 1.56 -28.68
C MET A 167 12.95 2.80 -29.14
N LEU A 168 12.26 3.80 -29.69
CA LEU A 168 12.92 5.05 -30.12
C LEU A 168 13.20 6.01 -28.95
N THR A 169 12.55 5.85 -27.81
CA THR A 169 12.63 6.74 -26.65
C THR A 169 13.26 6.04 -25.44
N GLU A 170 12.45 5.45 -24.58
CA GLU A 170 12.91 4.83 -23.33
C GLU A 170 13.74 3.56 -23.56
N GLY A 171 13.40 2.74 -24.56
CA GLY A 171 14.11 1.50 -24.85
C GLY A 171 15.58 1.67 -25.25
N ARG A 172 15.96 2.85 -25.74
CA ARG A 172 17.38 3.17 -26.04
C ARG A 172 18.25 3.39 -24.81
N LYS A 173 17.62 3.72 -23.68
CA LYS A 173 18.31 3.99 -22.40
C LYS A 173 18.62 2.72 -21.62
N ILE A 174 18.03 1.60 -22.03
CA ILE A 174 18.21 0.32 -21.34
C ILE A 174 19.48 -0.33 -21.87
N GLU A 175 20.38 -0.65 -20.96
CA GLU A 175 21.61 -1.39 -21.27
C GLU A 175 21.29 -2.78 -21.83
N LYS A 176 22.07 -3.20 -22.80
CA LYS A 176 21.91 -4.56 -23.37
C LYS A 176 22.38 -5.58 -22.38
N ILE A 177 21.57 -6.59 -22.14
CA ILE A 177 21.97 -7.79 -21.39
C ILE A 177 22.94 -8.57 -22.25
N PRO A 178 24.08 -9.05 -21.74
CA PRO A 178 25.01 -9.92 -22.46
C PRO A 178 24.30 -11.15 -23.02
N GLU A 179 24.69 -11.60 -24.20
CA GLU A 179 24.05 -12.76 -24.83
C GLU A 179 24.34 -14.07 -24.08
N ASP A 180 25.48 -14.15 -23.40
CA ASP A 180 25.92 -15.25 -22.56
C ASP A 180 25.46 -15.11 -21.10
N ALA A 181 24.68 -14.08 -20.75
CA ALA A 181 24.18 -13.91 -19.39
C ALA A 181 23.32 -15.13 -18.98
N PRO A 182 23.53 -15.67 -17.77
CA PRO A 182 22.81 -16.85 -17.29
C PRO A 182 21.38 -16.49 -16.82
N VAL A 183 20.59 -15.96 -17.72
CA VAL A 183 19.20 -15.49 -17.49
C VAL A 183 18.25 -16.08 -18.52
N ILE A 184 16.98 -16.15 -18.17
CA ILE A 184 15.91 -16.59 -19.07
C ILE A 184 15.11 -15.35 -19.50
N MET A 185 15.21 -14.97 -20.77
CA MET A 185 14.42 -13.88 -21.29
C MET A 185 12.94 -14.24 -21.32
N TRP A 186 12.03 -13.28 -21.01
CA TRP A 186 10.60 -13.52 -20.87
C TRP A 186 9.98 -14.35 -22.00
N LYS A 187 10.38 -14.06 -23.26
CA LYS A 187 9.86 -14.80 -24.41
C LYS A 187 10.28 -16.27 -24.41
N ASP A 188 11.49 -16.54 -24.00
CA ASP A 188 12.02 -17.91 -23.96
C ASP A 188 11.45 -18.62 -22.73
N PHE A 189 11.31 -17.95 -21.60
CA PHE A 189 10.55 -18.45 -20.45
C PHE A 189 9.14 -18.91 -20.84
N MET A 190 8.38 -18.07 -21.56
CA MET A 190 7.03 -18.43 -22.01
C MET A 190 7.01 -19.64 -22.96
N LYS A 191 8.03 -19.80 -23.81
CA LYS A 191 8.16 -20.98 -24.68
C LYS A 191 8.36 -22.29 -23.89
N LEU A 192 8.99 -22.24 -22.71
CA LEU A 192 9.18 -23.41 -21.85
C LEU A 192 7.86 -24.06 -21.44
N SER A 193 6.76 -23.33 -21.49
CA SER A 193 5.41 -23.88 -21.26
C SER A 193 5.06 -25.06 -22.19
N HIS A 194 5.63 -25.09 -23.41
CA HIS A 194 5.42 -26.17 -24.39
C HIS A 194 6.18 -27.44 -24.03
N SER A 195 7.24 -27.34 -23.22
CA SER A 195 8.06 -28.45 -22.76
C SER A 195 7.64 -28.94 -21.36
N CYS A 196 6.50 -28.55 -20.86
CA CYS A 196 6.00 -28.97 -19.56
C CYS A 196 5.51 -30.42 -19.61
N TYR A 197 6.30 -31.33 -19.03
CA TYR A 197 5.96 -32.77 -18.95
C TYR A 197 5.01 -33.12 -17.79
N TYR A 198 4.70 -32.17 -16.93
CA TYR A 198 3.81 -32.40 -15.80
C TYR A 198 2.36 -32.54 -16.29
N LYS A 199 1.74 -33.69 -16.00
CA LYS A 199 0.31 -33.92 -16.29
C LYS A 199 -0.57 -32.92 -15.56
N THR A 200 -0.16 -32.51 -14.36
CA THR A 200 -0.81 -31.46 -13.58
C THR A 200 0.24 -30.46 -13.11
N TYR A 201 0.06 -29.20 -13.53
CA TYR A 201 0.85 -28.06 -13.05
C TYR A 201 0.07 -27.22 -12.03
N LYS A 202 -1.23 -27.47 -11.92
CA LYS A 202 -2.12 -26.82 -10.95
C LYS A 202 -2.00 -27.55 -9.62
N VAL A 203 -1.68 -26.81 -8.58
CA VAL A 203 -1.66 -27.32 -7.20
C VAL A 203 -2.88 -26.80 -6.48
N LYS A 204 -3.66 -27.70 -5.87
CA LYS A 204 -4.81 -27.32 -5.05
C LYS A 204 -4.28 -26.63 -3.79
N ARG A 205 -4.81 -25.46 -3.49
CA ARG A 205 -4.46 -24.69 -2.29
C ARG A 205 -5.73 -24.29 -1.54
N GLU A 206 -5.61 -24.23 -0.23
CA GLU A 206 -6.67 -23.77 0.67
C GLU A 206 -6.48 -22.29 1.03
N GLY A 207 -7.51 -21.67 1.56
CA GLY A 207 -7.45 -20.27 1.98
C GLY A 207 -6.35 -19.99 3.00
N ALA A 208 -6.11 -20.93 3.93
CA ALA A 208 -5.10 -20.79 4.99
C ALA A 208 -3.64 -20.95 4.53
N ASP A 209 -3.42 -21.41 3.28
CA ASP A 209 -2.06 -21.61 2.78
C ASP A 209 -1.33 -20.30 2.51
N PRO A 210 -0.02 -20.21 2.86
CA PRO A 210 0.83 -19.07 2.52
C PRO A 210 0.87 -18.82 1.02
N ALA A 211 0.74 -17.58 0.61
CA ALA A 211 0.63 -17.21 -0.80
C ALA A 211 1.51 -16.01 -1.19
N VAL A 212 1.70 -15.06 -0.29
CA VAL A 212 2.41 -13.80 -0.55
C VAL A 212 3.30 -13.44 0.63
N ILE A 213 4.49 -12.92 0.33
CA ILE A 213 5.33 -12.21 1.29
C ILE A 213 5.36 -10.75 0.87
N LEU A 214 4.91 -9.86 1.76
CA LEU A 214 5.08 -8.42 1.65
C LEU A 214 6.07 -7.94 2.71
N TYR A 215 6.66 -6.77 2.50
CA TYR A 215 7.62 -6.21 3.44
C TYR A 215 7.12 -4.90 4.02
N SER A 216 7.26 -4.75 5.33
CA SER A 216 7.11 -3.47 6.00
C SER A 216 8.47 -2.94 6.41
N GLY A 217 8.69 -1.63 6.22
CA GLY A 217 9.79 -0.95 6.88
C GLY A 217 9.48 -0.92 8.37
N GLY A 218 10.09 -1.85 9.13
CA GLY A 218 9.88 -1.94 10.58
C GLY A 218 10.13 -0.60 11.26
N THR A 219 9.31 -0.27 12.24
CA THR A 219 9.53 0.91 13.11
C THR A 219 10.84 0.80 13.90
N THR A 220 11.43 -0.40 13.96
CA THR A 220 12.72 -0.72 14.60
C THR A 220 13.93 -0.61 13.67
N GLY A 221 13.76 -0.22 12.40
CA GLY A 221 14.85 -0.16 11.40
C GLY A 221 15.10 -1.45 10.63
N THR A 222 14.64 -2.61 11.11
CA THR A 222 14.75 -3.88 10.38
C THR A 222 13.49 -4.13 9.55
N THR A 223 13.70 -4.43 8.27
CA THR A 223 12.60 -4.81 7.36
C THR A 223 12.10 -6.21 7.71
N LYS A 224 10.77 -6.36 7.87
CA LYS A 224 10.13 -7.64 8.21
C LYS A 224 9.38 -8.19 7.01
N GLY A 225 9.54 -9.48 6.72
CA GLY A 225 8.74 -10.21 5.75
C GLY A 225 7.44 -10.70 6.40
N ILE A 226 6.32 -10.30 5.86
CA ILE A 226 4.97 -10.60 6.36
C ILE A 226 4.38 -11.68 5.47
N VAL A 227 4.11 -12.84 6.05
CA VAL A 227 3.53 -13.99 5.34
C VAL A 227 2.01 -13.87 5.37
N LEU A 228 1.43 -13.73 4.18
CA LEU A 228 0.00 -13.58 3.96
C LEU A 228 -0.55 -14.81 3.22
N THR A 229 -1.77 -15.20 3.56
CA THR A 229 -2.45 -16.38 3.01
C THR A 229 -3.36 -16.02 1.83
N ASN A 230 -3.81 -17.01 1.09
CA ASN A 230 -4.85 -16.84 0.06
C ASN A 230 -6.10 -16.17 0.64
N LYS A 231 -6.56 -16.64 1.82
CA LYS A 231 -7.76 -16.12 2.51
C LYS A 231 -7.61 -14.63 2.84
N ASN A 232 -6.44 -14.19 3.28
CA ASN A 232 -6.23 -12.78 3.61
C ASN A 232 -6.54 -11.86 2.41
N PHE A 233 -6.06 -12.21 1.22
CA PHE A 233 -6.32 -11.44 0.00
C PHE A 233 -7.75 -11.60 -0.51
N ASN A 234 -8.29 -12.83 -0.53
CA ASN A 234 -9.66 -13.08 -0.97
C ASN A 234 -10.67 -12.35 -0.08
N ALA A 235 -10.48 -12.41 1.25
CA ALA A 235 -11.32 -11.73 2.22
C ALA A 235 -11.26 -10.21 2.03
N LEU A 236 -10.05 -9.63 1.91
CA LEU A 236 -9.92 -8.20 1.62
C LEU A 236 -10.71 -7.81 0.37
N GLY A 237 -10.60 -8.59 -0.71
CA GLY A 237 -11.33 -8.33 -1.95
C GLY A 237 -12.84 -8.28 -1.74
N GLN A 238 -13.40 -9.25 -1.01
CA GLN A 238 -14.83 -9.31 -0.71
C GLN A 238 -15.27 -8.18 0.23
N GLN A 239 -14.46 -7.86 1.26
CA GLN A 239 -14.71 -6.76 2.20
C GLN A 239 -14.73 -5.40 1.51
N VAL A 240 -13.74 -5.13 0.65
CA VAL A 240 -13.65 -3.88 -0.10
C VAL A 240 -14.88 -3.70 -0.99
N ILE A 241 -15.34 -4.75 -1.65
CA ILE A 241 -16.54 -4.66 -2.51
C ILE A 241 -17.81 -4.50 -1.67
N ALA A 242 -17.96 -5.24 -0.56
CA ALA A 242 -19.09 -5.07 0.36
C ALA A 242 -19.19 -3.63 0.89
N ALA A 243 -18.06 -3.01 1.21
CA ALA A 243 -18.00 -1.61 1.63
C ALA A 243 -18.22 -0.59 0.47
N ASN A 244 -18.39 -1.07 -0.77
CA ASN A 244 -18.61 -0.23 -1.96
C ASN A 244 -19.84 -0.69 -2.77
N PRO A 245 -21.06 -0.46 -2.29
CA PRO A 245 -22.29 -0.96 -2.90
C PRO A 245 -22.55 -0.44 -4.32
N MET A 246 -21.85 0.62 -4.73
CA MET A 246 -21.89 1.16 -6.10
C MET A 246 -21.03 0.37 -7.10
N PHE A 247 -20.21 -0.58 -6.65
CA PHE A 247 -19.39 -1.41 -7.55
C PHE A 247 -20.26 -2.26 -8.48
N ARG A 248 -19.84 -2.35 -9.73
CA ARG A 248 -20.45 -3.23 -10.75
C ARG A 248 -19.36 -3.92 -11.54
N VAL A 249 -19.62 -5.14 -11.98
CA VAL A 249 -18.72 -5.90 -12.85
C VAL A 249 -18.34 -5.06 -14.09
N GLY A 250 -17.05 -4.99 -14.40
CA GLY A 250 -16.49 -4.15 -15.46
C GLY A 250 -16.10 -2.73 -15.04
N ASP A 251 -16.39 -2.31 -13.80
CA ASP A 251 -15.92 -1.03 -13.27
C ASP A 251 -14.39 -0.98 -13.27
N LYS A 252 -13.86 0.22 -13.44
CA LYS A 252 -12.43 0.47 -13.70
C LYS A 252 -11.75 1.08 -12.46
N MET A 253 -10.74 0.40 -11.96
CA MET A 253 -9.80 0.92 -10.95
C MET A 253 -8.53 1.42 -11.64
N LEU A 254 -8.10 2.62 -11.29
CA LEU A 254 -6.78 3.09 -11.68
C LEU A 254 -5.72 2.48 -10.77
N ALA A 255 -5.09 1.42 -11.25
CA ALA A 255 -4.08 0.66 -10.52
C ALA A 255 -2.70 1.33 -10.61
N ALA A 256 -2.52 2.40 -9.84
CA ALA A 256 -1.29 3.17 -9.78
C ALA A 256 -0.47 2.87 -8.52
N MET A 257 -1.12 2.40 -7.46
CA MET A 257 -0.41 1.97 -6.24
C MET A 257 0.44 0.74 -6.55
N PRO A 258 1.67 0.69 -6.01
CA PRO A 258 2.63 -0.37 -6.36
C PRO A 258 2.14 -1.78 -6.01
N LEU A 259 2.32 -2.73 -6.91
CA LEU A 259 1.90 -4.13 -6.70
C LEU A 259 2.77 -4.89 -5.68
N PHE A 260 3.93 -4.37 -5.30
CA PHE A 260 4.73 -4.92 -4.20
C PHE A 260 4.28 -4.43 -2.80
N HIS A 261 3.18 -3.68 -2.73
CA HIS A 261 2.55 -3.22 -1.49
C HIS A 261 1.08 -3.66 -1.45
N GLY A 262 0.58 -4.03 -0.27
CA GLY A 262 -0.80 -4.52 -0.10
C GLY A 262 -1.87 -3.60 -0.68
N PHE A 263 -1.70 -2.28 -0.61
CA PHE A 263 -2.65 -1.32 -1.19
C PHE A 263 -2.76 -1.46 -2.71
N GLY A 264 -1.64 -1.60 -3.42
CA GLY A 264 -1.64 -1.84 -4.86
C GLY A 264 -2.09 -3.24 -5.22
N LEU A 265 -1.46 -4.25 -4.61
CA LEU A 265 -1.73 -5.66 -4.92
C LEU A 265 -3.12 -6.10 -4.46
N GLY A 266 -3.47 -5.81 -3.20
CA GLY A 266 -4.73 -6.24 -2.59
C GLY A 266 -5.92 -5.43 -3.09
N VAL A 267 -5.93 -4.10 -2.85
CA VAL A 267 -7.09 -3.25 -3.18
C VAL A 267 -7.20 -2.96 -4.67
N CYS A 268 -6.09 -2.54 -5.32
CA CYS A 268 -6.20 -2.06 -6.70
C CYS A 268 -6.18 -3.18 -7.75
N ILE A 269 -5.57 -4.34 -7.46
CA ILE A 269 -5.40 -5.43 -8.43
C ILE A 269 -6.22 -6.65 -8.05
N HIS A 270 -5.92 -7.32 -6.93
CA HIS A 270 -6.59 -8.57 -6.59
C HIS A 270 -8.09 -8.39 -6.36
N THR A 271 -8.51 -7.39 -5.59
CA THR A 271 -9.93 -7.05 -5.42
C THR A 271 -10.65 -6.93 -6.75
N MET A 272 -10.09 -6.14 -7.67
CA MET A 272 -10.75 -5.93 -8.97
C MET A 272 -10.81 -7.21 -9.79
N LEU A 273 -9.72 -7.96 -9.87
CA LEU A 273 -9.65 -9.16 -10.70
C LEU A 273 -10.47 -10.32 -10.14
N SER A 274 -10.55 -10.47 -8.82
CA SER A 274 -11.35 -11.50 -8.15
C SER A 274 -12.84 -11.17 -8.04
N GLN A 275 -13.23 -9.91 -8.31
CA GLN A 275 -14.61 -9.45 -8.22
C GLN A 275 -15.19 -8.97 -9.58
N GLY A 276 -14.47 -9.19 -10.67
CA GLY A 276 -14.94 -8.91 -12.03
C GLY A 276 -14.73 -7.48 -12.52
N GLY A 277 -13.92 -6.70 -11.84
CA GLY A 277 -13.54 -5.34 -12.26
C GLY A 277 -12.47 -5.32 -13.35
N ARG A 278 -12.00 -4.13 -13.67
CA ARG A 278 -10.95 -3.88 -14.68
C ARG A 278 -9.86 -3.00 -14.10
N CYS A 279 -8.60 -3.39 -14.22
CA CYS A 279 -7.45 -2.60 -13.79
C CYS A 279 -6.90 -1.74 -14.95
N ILE A 280 -6.71 -0.45 -14.72
CA ILE A 280 -5.93 0.42 -15.61
C ILE A 280 -4.53 0.50 -15.02
N LEU A 281 -3.58 -0.26 -15.58
CA LEU A 281 -2.24 -0.41 -15.04
C LEU A 281 -1.35 0.79 -15.39
N ILE A 282 -0.71 1.37 -14.38
CA ILE A 282 0.27 2.45 -14.53
C ILE A 282 1.63 1.92 -14.07
N PRO A 283 2.60 1.71 -14.99
CA PRO A 283 3.91 1.16 -14.64
C PRO A 283 4.83 2.17 -13.95
N ARG A 284 4.65 3.44 -14.22
CA ARG A 284 5.40 4.54 -13.59
C ARG A 284 4.43 5.61 -13.12
N PHE A 285 4.41 5.80 -11.83
CA PHE A 285 3.57 6.79 -11.20
C PHE A 285 4.13 8.21 -11.38
N THR A 286 3.29 9.10 -11.89
CA THR A 286 3.44 10.56 -11.80
C THR A 286 2.03 11.15 -11.70
N ALA A 287 1.86 12.26 -10.98
CA ALA A 287 0.55 12.92 -10.86
C ALA A 287 -0.04 13.25 -12.25
N LYS A 288 0.79 13.68 -13.20
CA LYS A 288 0.39 13.97 -14.59
C LYS A 288 -0.12 12.74 -15.34
N SER A 289 0.58 11.58 -15.21
CA SER A 289 0.13 10.33 -15.83
C SER A 289 -1.16 9.83 -15.19
N TYR A 290 -1.28 9.94 -13.87
CA TYR A 290 -2.46 9.56 -13.11
C TYR A 290 -3.69 10.36 -13.55
N ALA A 291 -3.60 11.69 -13.55
CA ALA A 291 -4.65 12.60 -14.02
C ALA A 291 -5.10 12.27 -15.45
N LYS A 292 -4.15 12.12 -16.38
CA LYS A 292 -4.43 11.75 -17.76
C LYS A 292 -5.22 10.45 -17.90
N GLN A 293 -4.88 9.44 -17.09
CA GLN A 293 -5.53 8.12 -17.18
C GLN A 293 -6.93 8.12 -16.55
N ILE A 294 -7.15 8.87 -15.45
CA ILE A 294 -8.50 9.03 -14.86
C ILE A 294 -9.47 9.51 -15.94
N VAL A 295 -9.13 10.62 -16.59
CA VAL A 295 -9.98 11.25 -17.61
C VAL A 295 -10.13 10.36 -18.85
N LYS A 296 -9.01 9.86 -19.39
CA LYS A 296 -8.98 9.04 -20.60
C LYS A 296 -9.85 7.78 -20.49
N TYR A 297 -9.74 7.06 -19.38
CA TYR A 297 -10.46 5.79 -19.20
C TYR A 297 -11.77 5.94 -18.46
N LYS A 298 -12.12 7.15 -18.00
CA LYS A 298 -13.29 7.39 -17.17
C LYS A 298 -13.32 6.37 -16.04
N CYS A 299 -12.29 6.38 -15.20
CA CYS A 299 -12.16 5.45 -14.09
C CYS A 299 -13.34 5.59 -13.13
N ASN A 300 -13.75 4.48 -12.52
CA ASN A 300 -14.82 4.44 -11.52
C ASN A 300 -14.26 4.53 -10.11
N PHE A 301 -13.07 3.97 -9.92
CA PHE A 301 -12.38 3.98 -8.63
C PHE A 301 -10.95 4.45 -8.79
N ILE A 302 -10.51 5.25 -7.83
CA ILE A 302 -9.13 5.69 -7.69
C ILE A 302 -8.69 5.53 -6.24
N ALA A 303 -7.41 5.20 -6.06
CA ALA A 303 -6.80 5.03 -4.76
C ALA A 303 -5.43 5.71 -4.74
N GLY A 304 -5.08 6.31 -3.62
CA GLY A 304 -3.82 7.02 -3.49
C GLY A 304 -3.45 7.38 -2.05
N VAL A 305 -2.25 7.91 -1.92
CA VAL A 305 -1.77 8.53 -0.68
C VAL A 305 -2.08 10.03 -0.69
N PRO A 306 -2.12 10.71 0.46
CA PRO A 306 -2.45 12.15 0.53
C PRO A 306 -1.60 13.03 -0.38
N THR A 307 -0.30 12.75 -0.49
CA THR A 307 0.62 13.50 -1.35
C THR A 307 0.25 13.44 -2.85
N LEU A 308 -0.46 12.39 -3.28
CA LEU A 308 -1.00 12.29 -4.63
C LEU A 308 -2.15 13.28 -4.83
N TYR A 309 -3.10 13.30 -3.91
CA TYR A 309 -4.27 14.19 -4.00
C TYR A 309 -3.84 15.65 -3.96
N GLU A 310 -2.89 15.98 -3.11
CA GLU A 310 -2.29 17.29 -3.08
C GLU A 310 -1.65 17.67 -4.43
N ALA A 311 -0.92 16.76 -5.05
CA ALA A 311 -0.34 16.99 -6.37
C ALA A 311 -1.41 17.16 -7.48
N LEU A 312 -2.54 16.45 -7.40
CA LEU A 312 -3.64 16.57 -8.37
C LEU A 312 -4.32 17.94 -8.31
N LEU A 313 -4.48 18.53 -7.13
CA LEU A 313 -5.05 19.87 -6.95
C LEU A 313 -4.30 20.96 -7.71
N ARG A 314 -3.01 20.75 -7.99
CA ARG A 314 -2.12 21.73 -8.63
C ARG A 314 -1.87 21.49 -10.11
N LEU A 315 -2.49 20.46 -10.70
CA LEU A 315 -2.25 20.12 -12.09
C LEU A 315 -3.19 20.92 -13.03
N PRO A 316 -2.67 21.84 -13.85
CA PRO A 316 -3.47 22.55 -14.83
C PRO A 316 -4.20 21.64 -15.81
N SER A 317 -3.67 20.43 -16.03
CA SER A 317 -4.31 19.44 -16.90
C SER A 317 -5.61 18.86 -16.34
N MET A 318 -5.95 19.17 -15.11
CA MET A 318 -7.24 18.82 -14.50
C MET A 318 -8.29 19.90 -14.67
N ASP A 319 -7.93 21.11 -15.07
CA ASP A 319 -8.87 22.20 -15.28
C ASP A 319 -9.97 21.79 -16.27
N GLY A 320 -11.23 21.87 -15.84
CA GLY A 320 -12.39 21.46 -16.63
C GLY A 320 -12.55 19.95 -16.85
N ALA A 321 -11.74 19.11 -16.22
CA ALA A 321 -11.87 17.66 -16.32
C ALA A 321 -13.24 17.18 -15.79
N ASN A 322 -13.83 16.21 -16.47
CA ASN A 322 -15.08 15.59 -16.04
C ASN A 322 -14.80 14.31 -15.27
N LEU A 323 -15.06 14.32 -13.96
CA LEU A 323 -14.86 13.20 -13.05
C LEU A 323 -16.17 12.51 -12.63
N SER A 324 -17.29 12.78 -13.31
CA SER A 324 -18.61 12.21 -13.00
C SER A 324 -18.68 10.67 -13.06
N SER A 325 -17.68 10.02 -13.68
CA SER A 325 -17.58 8.55 -13.70
C SER A 325 -17.10 7.94 -12.38
N LEU A 326 -16.52 8.74 -11.48
CA LEU A 326 -16.01 8.26 -10.20
C LEU A 326 -17.16 7.80 -9.28
N LYS A 327 -16.99 6.63 -8.70
CA LYS A 327 -17.87 6.01 -7.71
C LYS A 327 -17.20 5.86 -6.34
N GLY A 328 -15.86 5.93 -6.31
CA GLY A 328 -15.07 5.86 -5.08
C GLY A 328 -13.68 6.45 -5.25
N VAL A 329 -13.27 7.21 -4.23
CA VAL A 329 -11.93 7.80 -4.09
C VAL A 329 -11.41 7.42 -2.71
N PHE A 330 -10.31 6.67 -2.68
CA PHE A 330 -9.77 6.10 -1.44
C PHE A 330 -8.43 6.69 -1.11
N SER A 331 -8.31 7.28 0.08
CA SER A 331 -7.04 7.70 0.66
C SER A 331 -6.60 6.72 1.73
N GLY A 332 -5.34 6.33 1.72
CA GLY A 332 -4.78 5.43 2.73
C GLY A 332 -3.27 5.39 2.70
N GLY A 333 -2.71 4.66 3.65
CA GLY A 333 -1.27 4.47 3.78
C GLY A 333 -0.53 5.61 4.50
N ASP A 334 -1.10 6.79 4.57
CA ASP A 334 -0.64 7.92 5.37
C ASP A 334 -1.85 8.73 5.85
N SER A 335 -1.67 9.57 6.88
CA SER A 335 -2.75 10.39 7.44
C SER A 335 -3.19 11.47 6.43
N LEU A 336 -4.48 11.53 6.18
CA LEU A 336 -5.08 12.58 5.36
C LEU A 336 -5.46 13.76 6.27
N SER A 337 -4.84 14.92 6.05
CA SER A 337 -5.20 16.09 6.84
C SER A 337 -6.65 16.55 6.52
N ILE A 338 -7.33 17.05 7.53
CA ILE A 338 -8.72 17.53 7.40
C ILE A 338 -8.84 18.57 6.28
N GLU A 339 -7.87 19.48 6.19
CA GLU A 339 -7.87 20.53 5.19
C GLU A 339 -7.63 20.02 3.77
N LEU A 340 -6.71 19.06 3.60
CA LEU A 340 -6.49 18.43 2.29
C LEU A 340 -7.74 17.69 1.84
N LYS A 341 -8.40 16.97 2.75
CA LYS A 341 -9.68 16.31 2.45
C LYS A 341 -10.73 17.33 1.98
N LYS A 342 -10.94 18.42 2.71
CA LYS A 342 -11.90 19.47 2.33
C LYS A 342 -11.58 20.06 0.95
N LYS A 343 -10.32 20.38 0.70
CA LYS A 343 -9.84 20.91 -0.60
C LYS A 343 -10.11 19.92 -1.73
N PHE A 344 -9.83 18.63 -1.50
CA PHE A 344 -10.00 17.62 -2.54
C PHE A 344 -11.46 17.23 -2.75
N ASP A 345 -12.29 17.20 -1.71
CA ASP A 345 -13.75 17.02 -1.84
C ASP A 345 -14.39 18.17 -2.65
N LYS A 346 -13.97 19.41 -2.39
CA LYS A 346 -14.38 20.55 -3.22
C LYS A 346 -13.92 20.39 -4.68
N PHE A 347 -12.68 19.99 -4.90
CA PHE A 347 -12.14 19.70 -6.24
C PHE A 347 -12.98 18.64 -6.96
N LEU A 348 -13.34 17.55 -6.30
CA LEU A 348 -14.20 16.50 -6.87
C LEU A 348 -15.55 17.07 -7.29
N TYR A 349 -16.18 17.87 -6.42
CA TYR A 349 -17.46 18.53 -6.71
C TYR A 349 -17.36 19.48 -7.90
N ASP A 350 -16.36 20.36 -7.94
CA ASP A 350 -16.12 21.32 -9.02
C ASP A 350 -15.89 20.59 -10.38
N HIS A 351 -15.39 19.34 -10.33
CA HIS A 351 -15.18 18.47 -11.49
C HIS A 351 -16.31 17.45 -11.72
N LYS A 352 -17.52 17.72 -11.20
CA LYS A 352 -18.76 16.95 -11.42
C LYS A 352 -18.78 15.54 -10.78
N ALA A 353 -17.89 15.22 -9.87
CA ALA A 353 -18.00 14.01 -9.07
C ALA A 353 -18.94 14.24 -7.89
N SER A 354 -19.91 13.32 -7.69
CA SER A 354 -20.92 13.40 -6.60
C SER A 354 -20.51 12.57 -5.38
N ILE A 355 -19.20 12.43 -5.14
CA ILE A 355 -18.62 11.60 -4.07
C ILE A 355 -17.56 12.39 -3.31
N GLN A 356 -17.23 11.91 -2.12
CA GLN A 356 -16.15 12.44 -1.28
C GLN A 356 -15.00 11.45 -1.18
N VAL A 357 -13.83 11.94 -0.77
CA VAL A 357 -12.71 11.08 -0.41
C VAL A 357 -13.07 10.27 0.82
N ARG A 358 -12.86 8.97 0.74
CA ARG A 358 -13.03 8.03 1.85
C ARG A 358 -11.66 7.62 2.35
N GLU A 359 -11.42 7.87 3.62
CA GLU A 359 -10.17 7.49 4.27
C GLU A 359 -10.25 6.06 4.77
N GLY A 360 -9.20 5.29 4.52
CA GLY A 360 -9.05 3.91 4.99
C GLY A 360 -7.77 3.74 5.79
N TYR A 361 -7.80 2.86 6.77
CA TYR A 361 -6.68 2.50 7.62
C TYR A 361 -6.43 0.99 7.59
N GLY A 362 -5.18 0.63 7.79
CA GLY A 362 -4.71 -0.73 7.97
C GLY A 362 -3.21 -0.83 7.93
N THR A 363 -2.72 -2.01 8.22
CA THR A 363 -1.29 -2.33 8.28
C THR A 363 -0.94 -3.42 7.27
N THR A 364 0.34 -3.63 6.98
CA THR A 364 0.76 -4.73 6.10
C THR A 364 0.42 -6.08 6.70
N GLU A 365 0.41 -6.17 8.04
CA GLU A 365 0.02 -7.34 8.84
C GLU A 365 -1.46 -7.73 8.66
N THR A 366 -2.26 -6.86 8.06
CA THR A 366 -3.66 -7.11 7.68
C THR A 366 -3.86 -6.92 6.17
N VAL A 367 -2.90 -7.27 5.37
CA VAL A 367 -2.73 -7.00 3.94
C VAL A 367 -2.57 -5.51 3.67
N THR A 368 -3.52 -4.66 4.10
CA THR A 368 -3.44 -3.20 3.89
C THR A 368 -4.59 -2.40 4.51
N ALA A 369 -5.82 -2.92 4.49
CA ALA A 369 -7.00 -2.15 4.91
C ALA A 369 -7.90 -2.98 5.83
N CYS A 370 -8.33 -2.36 6.93
CA CYS A 370 -9.20 -2.96 7.96
C CYS A 370 -10.46 -2.14 8.18
N CYS A 371 -10.43 -0.86 7.86
CA CYS A 371 -11.59 0.03 7.98
C CYS A 371 -11.59 1.06 6.87
N LEU A 372 -12.75 1.67 6.67
CA LEU A 372 -12.99 2.67 5.64
C LEU A 372 -14.12 3.60 6.09
N THR A 373 -14.00 4.89 5.80
CA THR A 373 -15.11 5.84 5.97
C THR A 373 -16.35 5.36 5.20
N PRO A 374 -17.53 5.20 5.85
CA PRO A 374 -18.76 4.82 5.15
C PRO A 374 -19.19 5.84 4.09
N PRO A 375 -19.87 5.41 3.01
CA PRO A 375 -20.27 6.35 1.95
C PRO A 375 -21.41 7.30 2.37
N HIS A 376 -22.17 6.93 3.39
CA HIS A 376 -23.36 7.65 3.85
C HIS A 376 -23.15 8.44 5.15
N MET A 377 -22.01 8.24 5.82
CA MET A 377 -21.73 8.88 7.10
C MET A 377 -20.25 9.23 7.22
N PHE A 378 -19.97 10.49 7.35
CA PHE A 378 -18.63 11.03 7.51
C PHE A 378 -18.47 11.68 8.88
N LYS A 379 -17.38 11.34 9.58
CA LYS A 379 -16.95 12.06 10.79
C LYS A 379 -15.55 12.64 10.57
N GLU A 380 -15.43 13.93 10.76
CA GLU A 380 -14.18 14.65 10.55
C GLU A 380 -13.03 14.08 11.39
N GLY A 381 -11.89 13.78 10.74
CA GLY A 381 -10.70 13.21 11.38
C GLY A 381 -10.78 11.71 11.68
N SER A 382 -11.89 11.04 11.36
CA SER A 382 -12.03 9.61 11.54
C SER A 382 -11.52 8.83 10.33
N ILE A 383 -10.84 7.71 10.58
CA ILE A 383 -10.43 6.71 9.59
C ILE A 383 -11.53 5.70 9.25
N GLY A 384 -12.76 5.92 9.74
CA GLY A 384 -13.96 5.16 9.39
C GLY A 384 -14.34 4.05 10.34
N LEU A 385 -15.08 3.07 9.82
CA LEU A 385 -15.59 1.89 10.51
C LEU A 385 -14.91 0.63 10.00
N PRO A 386 -14.83 -0.44 10.83
CA PRO A 386 -14.29 -1.73 10.42
C PRO A 386 -15.01 -2.34 9.21
N PHE A 387 -14.28 -3.10 8.41
CA PHE A 387 -14.87 -3.95 7.39
C PHE A 387 -15.67 -5.13 8.00
N PRO A 388 -16.54 -5.81 7.23
CA PRO A 388 -17.20 -7.03 7.67
C PRO A 388 -16.22 -8.03 8.29
N ASP A 389 -16.60 -8.65 9.39
CA ASP A 389 -15.78 -9.62 10.15
C ASP A 389 -14.41 -9.09 10.61
N THR A 390 -14.21 -7.79 10.56
CA THR A 390 -13.05 -7.13 11.15
C THR A 390 -13.46 -6.52 12.48
N TYR A 391 -12.71 -6.85 13.52
CA TYR A 391 -12.91 -6.34 14.86
C TYR A 391 -11.79 -5.39 15.23
N ILE A 392 -12.16 -4.28 15.85
CA ILE A 392 -11.21 -3.26 16.35
C ILE A 392 -11.53 -3.00 17.81
N LYS A 393 -10.50 -2.95 18.64
CA LYS A 393 -10.61 -2.46 20.00
C LYS A 393 -9.44 -1.54 20.34
N ILE A 394 -9.68 -0.63 21.28
CA ILE A 394 -8.66 0.26 21.80
C ILE A 394 -8.31 -0.21 23.21
N VAL A 395 -7.03 -0.50 23.44
CA VAL A 395 -6.57 -1.07 24.72
C VAL A 395 -5.48 -0.21 25.35
N GLU A 396 -5.26 -0.38 26.64
CA GLU A 396 -4.05 0.14 27.27
C GLU A 396 -2.83 -0.50 26.59
N PRO A 397 -1.80 0.28 26.21
CA PRO A 397 -0.64 -0.25 25.49
C PRO A 397 -0.05 -1.50 26.16
N ASP A 398 0.33 -2.48 25.32
CA ASP A 398 0.89 -3.77 25.73
C ASP A 398 -0.01 -4.66 26.58
N THR A 399 -1.29 -4.31 26.77
CA THR A 399 -2.29 -5.12 27.49
C THR A 399 -3.45 -5.55 26.58
N ASP A 400 -4.35 -6.39 27.09
CA ASP A 400 -5.62 -6.75 26.44
C ASP A 400 -6.82 -5.97 27.01
N ARG A 401 -6.57 -5.05 27.97
CA ARG A 401 -7.58 -4.30 28.69
C ARG A 401 -8.11 -3.14 27.85
N GLU A 402 -9.37 -3.23 27.44
CA GLU A 402 -10.03 -2.17 26.68
C GLU A 402 -10.17 -0.89 27.51
N VAL A 403 -9.91 0.26 26.87
CA VAL A 403 -10.16 1.57 27.44
C VAL A 403 -11.61 2.01 27.17
N PRO A 404 -12.17 2.94 27.98
CA PRO A 404 -13.47 3.56 27.69
C PRO A 404 -13.50 4.28 26.34
N TYR A 405 -14.69 4.40 25.74
CA TYR A 405 -14.87 5.22 24.54
C TYR A 405 -14.42 6.66 24.79
N GLY A 406 -13.80 7.27 23.78
CA GLY A 406 -13.22 8.61 23.89
C GLY A 406 -11.83 8.64 24.53
N GLN A 407 -11.36 7.55 25.16
CA GLN A 407 -10.03 7.45 25.71
C GLN A 407 -9.05 6.90 24.68
N GLU A 408 -7.80 7.40 24.72
CA GLU A 408 -6.73 6.95 23.85
C GLU A 408 -6.11 5.64 24.35
N GLY A 409 -5.72 4.79 23.39
CA GLY A 409 -5.00 3.55 23.62
C GLY A 409 -4.42 2.99 22.33
N GLU A 410 -3.87 1.78 22.40
CA GLU A 410 -3.37 1.07 21.22
C GLU A 410 -4.52 0.44 20.43
N ILE A 411 -4.47 0.60 19.10
CA ILE A 411 -5.42 -0.01 18.18
C ILE A 411 -5.06 -1.48 17.99
N LEU A 412 -5.95 -2.39 18.34
CA LEU A 412 -5.84 -3.81 18.03
C LEU A 412 -6.81 -4.19 16.92
N LEU A 413 -6.37 -5.11 16.05
CA LEU A 413 -7.11 -5.58 14.89
C LEU A 413 -7.25 -7.11 14.92
N ALA A 414 -8.46 -7.63 14.66
CA ALA A 414 -8.68 -9.06 14.43
C ALA A 414 -9.59 -9.24 13.21
N GLY A 415 -9.44 -10.35 12.48
CA GLY A 415 -10.29 -10.65 11.35
C GLY A 415 -9.61 -11.50 10.26
N PRO A 416 -10.31 -11.75 9.15
CA PRO A 416 -9.84 -12.69 8.12
C PRO A 416 -8.62 -12.20 7.32
N THR A 417 -8.27 -10.92 7.42
CA THR A 417 -7.11 -10.34 6.74
C THR A 417 -5.82 -10.40 7.55
N VAL A 418 -5.88 -10.84 8.81
CA VAL A 418 -4.70 -10.93 9.70
C VAL A 418 -3.68 -11.91 9.12
N MET A 419 -2.42 -11.48 9.07
CA MET A 419 -1.29 -12.25 8.58
C MET A 419 -1.13 -13.60 9.29
N LYS A 420 -0.43 -14.52 8.64
CA LYS A 420 -0.07 -15.78 9.27
C LYS A 420 1.04 -15.59 10.31
N GLU A 421 2.13 -14.91 9.90
CA GLU A 421 3.34 -14.76 10.72
C GLU A 421 4.30 -13.73 10.10
N TYR A 422 5.29 -13.32 10.87
CA TYR A 422 6.52 -12.76 10.31
C TYR A 422 7.46 -13.89 9.88
N MET A 423 7.92 -13.83 8.64
CA MET A 423 8.81 -14.81 8.05
C MET A 423 10.10 -14.96 8.87
N ASN A 424 10.40 -16.20 9.27
CA ASN A 424 11.60 -16.55 10.04
C ASN A 424 11.77 -15.76 11.37
N ASN A 425 10.68 -15.24 11.94
CA ASN A 425 10.73 -14.48 13.19
C ASN A 425 9.56 -14.84 14.13
N PRO A 426 9.62 -16.01 14.78
CA PRO A 426 8.54 -16.46 15.67
C PRO A 426 8.38 -15.60 16.94
N GLU A 427 9.46 -15.00 17.45
CA GLU A 427 9.41 -14.14 18.63
C GLU A 427 8.62 -12.87 18.34
N GLU A 428 8.93 -12.17 17.28
CA GLU A 428 8.18 -10.98 16.86
C GLU A 428 6.73 -11.32 16.47
N THR A 429 6.52 -12.50 15.88
CA THR A 429 5.17 -12.99 15.59
C THR A 429 4.36 -13.13 16.87
N ALA A 430 4.91 -13.77 17.89
CA ALA A 430 4.24 -13.95 19.18
C ALA A 430 4.00 -12.62 19.94
N GLN A 431 4.87 -11.64 19.75
CA GLN A 431 4.67 -10.29 20.32
C GLN A 431 3.56 -9.52 19.60
N THR A 432 3.43 -9.70 18.29
CA THR A 432 2.46 -8.95 17.48
C THR A 432 1.10 -9.65 17.37
N LEU A 433 1.07 -10.98 17.32
CA LEU A 433 -0.15 -11.78 17.24
C LEU A 433 -0.41 -12.45 18.59
N ARG A 434 -1.48 -12.02 19.28
CA ARG A 434 -1.85 -12.58 20.58
C ARG A 434 -3.30 -13.06 20.56
N THR A 435 -3.53 -14.29 21.00
CA THR A 435 -4.90 -14.83 21.15
C THR A 435 -5.43 -14.43 22.52
N HIS A 436 -6.59 -13.77 22.52
CA HIS A 436 -7.25 -13.31 23.75
C HIS A 436 -8.32 -14.30 24.22
N ALA A 437 -8.92 -14.01 25.39
CA ALA A 437 -9.98 -14.82 25.99
C ALA A 437 -11.25 -14.93 25.12
N ASP A 438 -11.46 -13.98 24.19
CA ASP A 438 -12.53 -13.99 23.19
C ASP A 438 -12.31 -15.02 22.06
N GLY A 439 -11.18 -15.72 22.05
CA GLY A 439 -10.80 -16.72 21.05
C GLY A 439 -10.28 -16.14 19.73
N LEU A 440 -10.21 -14.81 19.60
CA LEU A 440 -9.67 -14.15 18.42
C LEU A 440 -8.16 -13.91 18.55
N THR A 441 -7.46 -13.98 17.43
CA THR A 441 -6.06 -13.55 17.33
C THR A 441 -6.02 -12.08 16.93
N TRP A 442 -5.45 -11.27 17.80
CA TRP A 442 -5.33 -9.82 17.67
C TRP A 442 -3.95 -9.40 17.24
N VAL A 443 -3.90 -8.47 16.28
CA VAL A 443 -2.68 -7.77 15.87
C VAL A 443 -2.47 -6.57 16.78
N TYR A 444 -1.38 -6.53 17.49
CA TYR A 444 -0.87 -5.35 18.22
C TYR A 444 -0.16 -4.45 17.22
N THR A 445 -0.82 -3.35 16.84
CA THR A 445 -0.38 -2.55 15.70
C THR A 445 0.75 -1.59 16.00
N GLY A 446 0.92 -1.23 17.27
CA GLY A 446 1.78 -0.13 17.70
C GLY A 446 1.25 1.25 17.27
N ASP A 447 0.02 1.32 16.79
CA ASP A 447 -0.67 2.55 16.41
C ASP A 447 -1.61 2.97 17.54
N LEU A 448 -1.62 4.27 17.87
CA LEU A 448 -2.49 4.83 18.91
C LEU A 448 -3.74 5.43 18.28
N GLY A 449 -4.85 5.30 18.96
CA GLY A 449 -6.13 5.81 18.47
C GLY A 449 -7.18 5.93 19.57
N VAL A 450 -8.34 6.42 19.15
CA VAL A 450 -9.54 6.59 19.98
C VAL A 450 -10.71 6.00 19.23
N MET A 451 -11.61 5.34 19.92
CA MET A 451 -12.91 4.92 19.39
C MET A 451 -14.01 5.72 20.07
N ASP A 452 -14.97 6.24 19.30
CA ASP A 452 -16.15 6.88 19.87
C ASP A 452 -17.27 5.86 20.17
N GLU A 453 -18.35 6.31 20.79
CA GLU A 453 -19.51 5.49 21.17
C GLU A 453 -20.23 4.85 19.98
N GLN A 454 -20.04 5.38 18.77
CA GLN A 454 -20.60 4.84 17.53
C GLN A 454 -19.62 3.92 16.79
N GLY A 455 -18.41 3.71 17.34
CA GLY A 455 -17.40 2.84 16.78
C GLY A 455 -16.51 3.46 15.70
N PHE A 456 -16.60 4.77 15.47
CA PHE A 456 -15.67 5.47 14.59
C PHE A 456 -14.29 5.57 15.22
N ILE A 457 -13.26 5.26 14.43
CA ILE A 457 -11.88 5.23 14.88
C ILE A 457 -11.19 6.53 14.47
N TYR A 458 -10.42 7.09 15.40
CA TYR A 458 -9.58 8.28 15.20
C TYR A 458 -8.13 7.92 15.43
N PHE A 459 -7.35 7.89 14.35
CA PHE A 459 -5.92 7.62 14.43
C PHE A 459 -5.19 8.81 15.07
N ARG A 460 -4.30 8.53 16.03
CA ARG A 460 -3.51 9.55 16.75
C ARG A 460 -2.05 9.58 16.31
N GLY A 461 -1.53 8.44 15.89
CA GLY A 461 -0.15 8.31 15.45
C GLY A 461 0.44 6.97 15.81
N ARG A 462 1.70 6.75 15.46
CA ARG A 462 2.44 5.57 15.92
C ARG A 462 3.04 5.81 17.29
N ALA A 463 2.91 4.86 18.20
CA ALA A 463 3.49 4.93 19.54
C ALA A 463 4.99 5.29 19.49
N LYS A 464 5.73 4.70 18.54
CA LYS A 464 7.17 4.96 18.34
C LYS A 464 7.49 6.32 17.69
N ARG A 465 6.50 7.02 17.11
CA ARG A 465 6.65 8.37 16.54
C ARG A 465 6.22 9.46 17.53
N MET A 466 5.61 9.05 18.62
CA MET A 466 5.20 9.96 19.69
C MET A 466 6.42 10.65 20.28
N ILE A 467 6.36 11.96 20.40
CA ILE A 467 7.42 12.79 20.99
C ILE A 467 7.13 12.95 22.47
N ILE A 468 8.09 12.58 23.32
CA ILE A 468 7.96 12.79 24.77
C ILE A 468 8.65 14.10 25.12
N SER A 469 7.86 15.14 25.35
CA SER A 469 8.38 16.47 25.70
C SER A 469 7.97 16.85 27.12
N SER A 470 8.94 16.95 28.02
CA SER A 470 8.73 17.31 29.44
C SER A 470 7.68 16.42 30.14
N GLY A 471 7.66 15.11 29.80
CA GLY A 471 6.70 14.13 30.36
C GLY A 471 5.32 14.14 29.70
N TYR A 472 5.09 14.96 28.68
CA TYR A 472 3.86 14.98 27.90
C TYR A 472 4.03 14.25 26.58
N ASN A 473 3.01 13.49 26.21
CA ASN A 473 2.91 12.87 24.89
C ASN A 473 2.49 13.91 23.86
N VAL A 474 3.33 14.10 22.85
CA VAL A 474 3.06 15.01 21.72
C VAL A 474 2.95 14.18 20.46
N TYR A 475 1.83 14.34 19.76
CA TYR A 475 1.53 13.61 18.52
C TYR A 475 1.86 14.49 17.31
N PRO A 476 2.90 14.13 16.52
CA PRO A 476 3.30 14.89 15.34
C PRO A 476 2.14 15.25 14.40
N GLY A 477 1.27 14.28 14.11
CA GLY A 477 0.13 14.47 13.21
C GLY A 477 -0.86 15.55 13.66
N GLN A 478 -1.01 15.82 14.95
CA GLN A 478 -1.86 16.91 15.45
C GLN A 478 -1.29 18.28 15.08
N ILE A 479 0.03 18.42 15.21
CA ILE A 479 0.72 19.68 14.88
C ILE A 479 0.79 19.85 13.37
N GLU A 480 1.03 18.76 12.63
CA GLU A 480 1.00 18.72 11.18
C GLU A 480 -0.37 19.19 10.66
N ASN A 481 -1.48 18.67 11.20
CA ASN A 481 -2.83 19.12 10.83
C ASN A 481 -3.05 20.62 11.08
N ILE A 482 -2.53 21.15 12.20
CA ILE A 482 -2.64 22.59 12.52
C ILE A 482 -1.83 23.41 11.51
N LEU A 483 -0.58 23.03 11.25
CA LEU A 483 0.29 23.71 10.27
C LEU A 483 -0.29 23.66 8.86
N ASP A 484 -0.76 22.50 8.42
CA ASP A 484 -1.33 22.29 7.08
C ASP A 484 -2.64 23.08 6.85
N ALA A 485 -3.32 23.49 7.93
CA ALA A 485 -4.48 24.40 7.86
C ALA A 485 -4.12 25.85 7.53
N HIS A 486 -2.85 26.24 7.67
CA HIS A 486 -2.43 27.62 7.38
C HIS A 486 -2.22 27.82 5.88
N GLU A 487 -2.72 28.95 5.33
CA GLU A 487 -2.66 29.26 3.89
C GLU A 487 -1.24 29.30 3.30
N TYR A 488 -0.22 29.56 4.12
CA TYR A 488 1.19 29.57 3.73
C TYR A 488 1.81 28.17 3.65
N VAL A 489 1.13 27.14 4.15
CA VAL A 489 1.67 25.78 4.24
C VAL A 489 1.09 24.89 3.14
N GLN A 490 1.97 24.26 2.39
CA GLN A 490 1.61 23.21 1.46
C GLN A 490 1.54 21.85 2.15
N MET A 491 2.53 21.59 2.99
CA MET A 491 2.71 20.31 3.69
C MET A 491 3.68 20.52 4.83
N SER A 492 3.45 19.82 5.94
CA SER A 492 4.37 19.80 7.07
C SER A 492 4.76 18.39 7.49
N CYS A 493 5.86 18.29 8.24
CA CYS A 493 6.30 17.08 8.91
C CYS A 493 6.94 17.47 10.24
N VAL A 494 6.52 16.81 11.32
CA VAL A 494 6.95 17.11 12.68
C VAL A 494 7.75 15.94 13.24
N ILE A 495 8.88 16.24 13.86
CA ILE A 495 9.76 15.24 14.49
C ILE A 495 10.12 15.62 15.93
N GLY A 496 10.52 14.60 16.70
CA GLY A 496 11.16 14.77 17.99
C GLY A 496 12.68 14.90 17.86
N VAL A 497 13.23 15.93 18.49
CA VAL A 497 14.67 16.16 18.52
C VAL A 497 15.14 15.95 19.96
N PRO A 498 16.20 15.16 20.24
CA PRO A 498 16.72 14.99 21.58
C PRO A 498 17.01 16.32 22.28
N ASP A 499 16.64 16.41 23.55
CA ASP A 499 16.87 17.59 24.37
C ASP A 499 17.23 17.15 25.80
N PRO A 500 18.33 17.64 26.40
CA PRO A 500 18.80 17.18 27.70
C PRO A 500 17.86 17.51 28.86
N TYR A 501 16.96 18.50 28.72
CA TYR A 501 16.02 18.92 29.77
C TYR A 501 14.61 18.39 29.56
N LYS A 502 14.17 18.27 28.31
CA LYS A 502 12.79 17.90 27.94
C LYS A 502 12.65 16.46 27.49
N MET A 503 13.71 15.67 27.46
CA MET A 503 13.88 14.43 26.72
C MET A 503 13.87 14.65 25.20
N GLN A 504 12.81 15.25 24.69
CA GLN A 504 12.69 15.66 23.29
C GLN A 504 12.03 17.04 23.20
N LYS A 505 12.40 17.77 22.16
CA LYS A 505 11.74 19.00 21.73
C LYS A 505 11.16 18.81 20.32
N VAL A 506 10.08 19.52 20.04
CA VAL A 506 9.33 19.40 18.79
C VAL A 506 9.95 20.28 17.73
N LYS A 507 10.28 19.74 16.55
CA LYS A 507 10.71 20.51 15.36
C LYS A 507 9.76 20.24 14.21
N ALA A 508 9.39 21.31 13.48
CA ALA A 508 8.56 21.20 12.30
C ALA A 508 9.38 21.48 11.04
N PHE A 509 9.20 20.66 10.01
CA PHE A 509 9.64 20.94 8.65
C PHE A 509 8.42 21.36 7.84
N VAL A 510 8.54 22.44 7.08
CA VAL A 510 7.40 23.00 6.32
C VAL A 510 7.81 23.23 4.87
N LYS A 511 7.02 22.68 3.97
CA LYS A 511 7.02 23.06 2.56
C LYS A 511 5.97 24.16 2.38
N LEU A 512 6.41 25.32 1.94
CA LEU A 512 5.55 26.48 1.76
C LEU A 512 4.67 26.36 0.51
N ALA A 513 3.53 27.02 0.54
CA ALA A 513 2.65 27.17 -0.61
C ALA A 513 3.35 27.98 -1.70
N GLN A 514 2.95 27.79 -2.96
CA GLN A 514 3.55 28.47 -4.10
C GLN A 514 3.42 29.99 -3.96
N GLY A 515 4.53 30.69 -4.15
CA GLY A 515 4.57 32.16 -4.05
C GLY A 515 4.79 32.70 -2.64
N VAL A 516 4.79 31.86 -1.62
CA VAL A 516 5.13 32.26 -0.25
C VAL A 516 6.66 32.23 -0.07
N PRO A 517 7.30 33.36 0.31
CA PRO A 517 8.76 33.40 0.45
C PRO A 517 9.22 32.69 1.72
N ALA A 518 10.34 31.97 1.64
CA ALA A 518 10.97 31.32 2.78
C ALA A 518 11.82 32.33 3.58
N THR A 519 11.16 33.22 4.35
CA THR A 519 11.80 34.27 5.13
C THR A 519 11.58 34.07 6.63
N GLU A 520 12.34 34.80 7.43
CA GLU A 520 12.15 34.80 8.88
C GLU A 520 10.78 35.37 9.27
N GLU A 521 10.24 36.34 8.53
CA GLU A 521 8.90 36.88 8.73
C GLU A 521 7.83 35.79 8.54
N THR A 522 7.94 34.99 7.47
CA THR A 522 7.05 33.85 7.22
C THR A 522 7.12 32.83 8.36
N LYS A 523 8.33 32.56 8.87
CA LYS A 523 8.53 31.67 10.02
C LYS A 523 7.86 32.21 11.27
N GLN A 524 7.99 33.49 11.57
CA GLN A 524 7.35 34.14 12.72
C GLN A 524 5.82 34.10 12.63
N VAL A 525 5.25 34.26 11.43
CA VAL A 525 3.80 34.10 11.20
C VAL A 525 3.35 32.69 11.56
N LEU A 526 4.04 31.67 11.06
CA LEU A 526 3.69 30.28 11.36
C LEU A 526 3.90 29.93 12.83
N MET A 527 4.96 30.42 13.46
CA MET A 527 5.20 30.25 14.90
C MET A 527 4.11 30.95 15.74
N ALA A 528 3.66 32.14 15.33
CA ALA A 528 2.56 32.83 15.99
C ALA A 528 1.24 32.06 15.83
N TYR A 529 1.01 31.48 14.66
CA TYR A 529 -0.14 30.61 14.40
C TYR A 529 -0.12 29.36 15.28
N CYS A 530 1.04 28.69 15.40
CA CYS A 530 1.20 27.57 16.31
C CYS A 530 0.94 27.98 17.77
N ARG A 531 1.41 29.15 18.25
CA ARG A 531 1.15 29.62 19.63
C ARG A 531 -0.35 29.76 19.96
N LYS A 532 -1.17 30.03 18.95
CA LYS A 532 -2.63 30.13 19.11
C LYS A 532 -3.32 28.78 19.17
N ASN A 533 -2.81 27.79 18.45
CA ASN A 533 -3.54 26.57 18.12
C ASN A 533 -2.91 25.30 18.72
N VAL A 534 -1.65 25.38 19.17
CA VAL A 534 -0.90 24.24 19.75
C VAL A 534 -0.70 24.46 21.24
N ALA A 535 -0.87 23.40 22.03
CA ALA A 535 -0.61 23.44 23.46
C ALA A 535 0.87 23.79 23.75
N LYS A 536 1.13 24.54 24.82
CA LYS A 536 2.45 25.09 25.12
C LYS A 536 3.56 24.02 25.19
N TYR A 537 3.25 22.82 25.69
CA TYR A 537 4.21 21.70 25.79
C TYR A 537 4.51 21.06 24.43
N ALA A 538 3.60 21.19 23.47
CA ALA A 538 3.71 20.61 22.12
C ALA A 538 4.19 21.61 21.06
N MET A 539 4.48 22.86 21.45
CA MET A 539 4.94 23.90 20.56
C MET A 539 6.23 23.52 19.85
N PRO A 540 6.33 23.64 18.54
CA PRO A 540 7.60 23.55 17.83
C PRO A 540 8.57 24.59 18.39
N TYR A 541 9.80 24.16 18.69
CA TYR A 541 10.87 25.10 19.07
C TYR A 541 11.43 25.80 17.83
N ASP A 542 11.32 25.16 16.67
CA ASP A 542 11.81 25.65 15.41
C ASP A 542 10.95 25.16 14.23
N ILE A 543 10.89 25.98 13.18
CA ILE A 543 10.32 25.63 11.87
C ILE A 543 11.43 25.79 10.83
N GLU A 544 11.75 24.70 10.12
CA GLU A 544 12.70 24.69 9.00
C GLU A 544 11.93 24.55 7.68
N PHE A 545 12.21 25.45 6.73
CA PHE A 545 11.61 25.37 5.40
C PHE A 545 12.36 24.38 4.52
N LYS A 546 11.60 23.53 3.80
CA LYS A 546 12.12 22.59 2.80
C LYS A 546 11.50 22.90 1.43
N GLU A 547 12.31 22.93 0.38
CA GLU A 547 11.80 23.06 -0.99
C GLU A 547 10.97 21.83 -1.39
N ASP A 548 11.42 20.65 -0.96
CA ASP A 548 10.65 19.41 -1.11
C ASP A 548 10.81 18.50 0.12
N MET A 549 9.75 17.77 0.46
CA MET A 549 9.78 16.79 1.55
C MET A 549 10.36 15.49 1.03
N PRO A 550 11.30 14.86 1.77
CA PRO A 550 11.78 13.53 1.41
C PRO A 550 10.62 12.53 1.42
N LYS A 551 10.62 11.61 0.45
CA LYS A 551 9.55 10.62 0.29
C LYS A 551 10.08 9.20 0.30
N THR A 552 9.32 8.32 0.89
CA THR A 552 9.55 6.88 0.79
C THR A 552 9.26 6.40 -0.64
N LEU A 553 9.70 5.19 -0.97
CA LEU A 553 9.45 4.56 -2.27
C LEU A 553 7.95 4.38 -2.60
N VAL A 554 7.09 4.40 -1.58
CA VAL A 554 5.62 4.32 -1.73
C VAL A 554 4.94 5.69 -1.68
N GLY A 555 5.72 6.80 -1.67
CA GLY A 555 5.21 8.16 -1.77
C GLY A 555 4.82 8.84 -0.46
N LYS A 556 5.04 8.21 0.70
CA LYS A 556 4.83 8.82 2.03
C LYS A 556 5.98 9.75 2.38
N VAL A 557 5.74 10.72 3.28
CA VAL A 557 6.83 11.54 3.83
C VAL A 557 7.80 10.66 4.62
N ALA A 558 9.08 10.75 4.29
CA ALA A 558 10.16 9.98 4.95
C ALA A 558 10.66 10.71 6.20
N TYR A 559 9.82 10.79 7.26
CA TYR A 559 10.13 11.51 8.50
C TYR A 559 11.44 11.05 9.16
N ARG A 560 11.79 9.76 9.07
CA ARG A 560 13.05 9.24 9.61
C ARG A 560 14.28 9.84 8.96
N GLN A 561 14.22 10.08 7.66
CA GLN A 561 15.32 10.77 6.98
C GLN A 561 15.51 12.17 7.56
N LEU A 562 14.41 12.88 7.89
CA LEU A 562 14.46 14.19 8.54
C LEU A 562 15.03 14.08 9.97
N GLU A 563 14.67 13.02 10.71
CA GLU A 563 15.24 12.74 12.05
C GLU A 563 16.75 12.47 11.96
N GLU A 564 17.18 11.64 11.02
CA GLU A 564 18.60 11.31 10.79
C GLU A 564 19.42 12.55 10.38
N GLU A 565 18.89 13.37 9.45
CA GLU A 565 19.50 14.64 9.03
C GLU A 565 19.66 15.58 10.22
N GLU A 566 18.65 15.68 11.10
CA GLU A 566 18.70 16.56 12.25
C GLU A 566 19.65 16.05 13.34
N LEU A 567 19.65 14.74 13.61
CA LEU A 567 20.62 14.13 14.53
C LEU A 567 22.07 14.32 14.06
N ALA A 568 22.31 14.23 12.76
CA ALA A 568 23.64 14.49 12.18
C ALA A 568 24.07 15.95 12.38
N LYS A 569 23.14 16.92 12.23
CA LYS A 569 23.42 18.34 12.48
C LYS A 569 23.80 18.60 13.96
N ILE A 570 23.09 17.94 14.88
CA ILE A 570 23.35 18.08 16.33
C ILE A 570 24.73 17.53 16.68
N LYS A 571 25.06 16.31 16.24
CA LYS A 571 26.38 15.71 16.45
C LYS A 571 27.52 16.58 15.90
N ALA A 572 27.36 17.09 14.66
CA ALA A 572 28.35 17.98 14.06
C ALA A 572 28.48 19.33 14.78
N ALA A 573 27.47 19.76 15.54
CA ALA A 573 27.52 20.96 16.37
C ALA A 573 28.17 20.70 17.74
N GLU A 574 28.07 19.49 18.28
CA GLU A 574 28.70 19.06 19.54
C GLU A 574 30.21 18.76 19.38
N GLU A 575 30.64 18.41 18.18
CA GLU A 575 32.06 18.16 17.83
C GLU A 575 32.86 19.45 17.53
N LYS A 576 32.21 20.61 17.46
CA LYS A 576 32.83 21.94 17.26
C LYS A 576 32.93 22.72 18.57
#